data_b9687bf5e58b50f3fbd191f261056887
#
_entry.id   b9687bf5e58b50f3fbd191f261056887
#
_cell.length_a   1.000
_cell.length_b   1.000
_cell.length_c   1.000
_cell.angle_alpha   90.00
_cell.angle_beta   90.00
_cell.angle_gamma   90.00
#
_symmetry.space_group_name_H-M   'P 1'
#
loop_
_entity.id
_entity.type
_entity.pdbx_description
1 polymer ?
#
loop_
_entity_poly.entity_id
_entity_poly.type
_entity_poly.pdbx_seq_one_letter_code
_entity_poly.pdbx_strand_id
1 'polypeptide(L)'
;SLDLGISGYDLLNESLPGVQNNIKVNSRLNFGAAELVVAVPNDWIDVQTIADLEEISFEFKDKNTVKLRVATKYPNLTNEFLLSKGLTQYKIVNSLGSTEMYPFTDQSEIITDITSTGATLKDNKLRILKDGDILKSSACILVSKKSLRDKYKKKVIKKLLNKIKKRAENQPF
;
A
#
# COMPACT_ATOMS: atom_id res chain seq x y z
N SER A 1 -2.61 4.22 -24.62
CA SER A 1 -1.56 3.94 -23.62
C SER A 1 -0.79 5.23 -23.34
N LEU A 2 -0.56 5.56 -22.07
CA LEU A 2 0.22 6.72 -21.66
C LEU A 2 1.73 6.42 -21.84
N ASP A 3 2.49 7.41 -22.26
CA ASP A 3 3.95 7.30 -22.44
C ASP A 3 4.71 7.66 -21.14
N LEU A 4 4.14 8.58 -20.34
CA LEU A 4 4.66 9.07 -19.05
C LEU A 4 3.50 9.49 -18.17
N GLY A 5 3.62 9.27 -16.85
CA GLY A 5 2.62 9.66 -15.85
C GLY A 5 3.24 9.84 -14.47
N ILE A 6 2.45 10.42 -13.57
CA ILE A 6 2.76 10.51 -12.15
C ILE A 6 1.71 9.66 -11.41
N SER A 7 2.16 8.82 -10.48
CA SER A 7 1.28 7.97 -9.66
C SER A 7 1.97 7.63 -8.35
N GLY A 8 1.22 7.06 -7.40
CA GLY A 8 1.77 6.52 -6.16
C GLY A 8 2.62 5.27 -6.42
N TYR A 9 3.71 5.13 -5.69
CA TYR A 9 4.55 3.94 -5.74
C TYR A 9 3.81 2.70 -5.24
N ASP A 10 2.91 2.88 -4.28
CA ASP A 10 1.98 1.87 -3.76
C ASP A 10 1.08 1.30 -4.86
N LEU A 11 0.45 2.16 -5.67
CA LEU A 11 -0.43 1.74 -6.77
C LEU A 11 0.31 0.95 -7.85
N LEU A 12 1.56 1.30 -8.12
CA LEU A 12 2.39 0.53 -9.05
C LEU A 12 2.67 -0.86 -8.50
N ASN A 13 3.04 -0.97 -7.21
CA ASN A 13 3.38 -2.26 -6.60
C ASN A 13 2.14 -3.13 -6.35
N GLU A 14 0.98 -2.52 -6.12
CA GLU A 14 -0.29 -3.24 -6.05
C GLU A 14 -0.72 -3.81 -7.40
N SER A 15 -0.28 -3.20 -8.51
CA SER A 15 -0.67 -3.64 -9.84
C SER A 15 -0.11 -5.04 -10.20
N LEU A 16 -0.76 -5.72 -11.11
CA LEU A 16 -0.35 -7.05 -11.58
C LEU A 16 1.08 -7.03 -12.18
N PRO A 17 1.86 -8.13 -12.06
CA PRO A 17 3.24 -8.21 -12.59
C PRO A 17 3.35 -7.82 -14.07
N GLY A 18 2.34 -8.13 -14.88
CA GLY A 18 2.31 -7.74 -16.29
C GLY A 18 2.29 -6.22 -16.50
N VAL A 19 1.68 -5.45 -15.59
CA VAL A 19 1.70 -3.98 -15.61
C VAL A 19 3.04 -3.47 -15.13
N GLN A 20 3.52 -3.96 -13.98
CA GLN A 20 4.81 -3.58 -13.40
C GLN A 20 5.97 -3.80 -14.37
N ASN A 21 5.99 -4.95 -15.06
CA ASN A 21 7.02 -5.30 -16.04
C ASN A 21 7.07 -4.36 -17.25
N ASN A 22 5.98 -3.66 -17.57
CA ASN A 22 5.90 -2.72 -18.69
C ASN A 22 6.17 -1.26 -18.30
N ILE A 23 6.35 -0.98 -17.02
CA ILE A 23 6.59 0.37 -16.48
C ILE A 23 7.99 0.46 -15.90
N LYS A 24 8.60 1.63 -16.06
CA LYS A 24 9.86 1.99 -15.39
C LYS A 24 9.59 3.14 -14.44
N VAL A 25 9.94 2.98 -13.18
CA VAL A 25 10.03 4.09 -12.23
C VAL A 25 11.26 4.91 -12.60
N ASN A 26 11.04 6.14 -13.01
CA ASN A 26 12.14 7.05 -13.38
C ASN A 26 12.73 7.75 -12.15
N SER A 27 11.86 8.25 -11.27
CA SER A 27 12.23 8.89 -10.01
C SER A 27 11.08 8.85 -9.03
N ARG A 28 11.39 8.78 -7.75
CA ARG A 28 10.47 9.11 -6.66
C ARG A 28 10.51 10.63 -6.45
N LEU A 29 9.37 11.19 -6.08
CA LEU A 29 9.22 12.62 -5.82
C LEU A 29 9.16 12.86 -4.31
N ASN A 30 9.54 14.06 -3.87
CA ASN A 30 9.62 14.41 -2.44
C ASN A 30 8.26 14.82 -1.84
N PHE A 31 7.14 14.39 -2.45
CA PHE A 31 5.80 14.65 -1.96
C PHE A 31 4.92 13.40 -2.01
N GLY A 32 3.79 13.45 -1.30
CA GLY A 32 2.88 12.33 -1.20
C GLY A 32 3.49 11.14 -0.47
N ALA A 33 4.36 11.40 0.52
CA ALA A 33 4.91 10.36 1.38
C ALA A 33 3.77 9.72 2.19
N ALA A 34 3.71 8.40 2.16
CA ALA A 34 2.73 7.61 2.87
C ALA A 34 3.27 6.20 3.12
N GLU A 35 2.68 5.50 4.07
CA GLU A 35 3.04 4.13 4.41
C GLU A 35 1.79 3.25 4.35
N LEU A 36 1.88 2.10 3.69
CA LEU A 36 0.87 1.05 3.77
C LEU A 36 1.18 0.22 5.00
N VAL A 37 0.22 0.11 5.90
CA VAL A 37 0.42 -0.48 7.23
C VAL A 37 -0.68 -1.46 7.60
N VAL A 38 -0.38 -2.38 8.53
CA VAL A 38 -1.37 -3.22 9.20
C VAL A 38 -1.84 -2.50 10.46
N ALA A 39 -3.15 -2.31 10.59
CA ALA A 39 -3.75 -1.68 11.75
C ALA A 39 -4.85 -2.55 12.38
N VAL A 40 -4.90 -2.53 13.70
CA VAL A 40 -5.85 -3.28 14.53
C VAL A 40 -6.62 -2.33 15.45
N PRO A 41 -7.83 -2.70 15.94
CA PRO A 41 -8.53 -1.94 16.96
C PRO A 41 -7.68 -1.73 18.22
N ASN A 42 -7.82 -0.57 18.87
CA ASN A 42 -7.06 -0.21 20.07
C ASN A 42 -7.33 -1.13 21.27
N ASP A 43 -8.52 -1.72 21.33
CA ASP A 43 -8.95 -2.65 22.38
C ASP A 43 -8.32 -4.06 22.25
N TRP A 44 -7.67 -4.35 21.15
CA TRP A 44 -6.88 -5.57 20.98
C TRP A 44 -5.50 -5.44 21.66
N ILE A 45 -5.49 -5.24 22.98
CA ILE A 45 -4.32 -4.84 23.79
C ILE A 45 -3.14 -5.80 23.63
N ASP A 46 -3.43 -7.10 23.54
CA ASP A 46 -2.42 -8.18 23.50
C ASP A 46 -1.81 -8.38 22.10
N VAL A 47 -2.38 -7.79 21.06
CA VAL A 47 -1.89 -7.92 19.68
C VAL A 47 -0.95 -6.77 19.34
N GLN A 48 0.36 -6.95 19.49
CA GLN A 48 1.37 -5.93 19.23
C GLN A 48 2.13 -6.12 17.91
N THR A 49 2.23 -7.38 17.45
CA THR A 49 3.00 -7.81 16.28
C THR A 49 2.16 -8.69 15.36
N ILE A 50 2.69 -8.99 14.17
CA ILE A 50 2.05 -9.97 13.25
C ILE A 50 2.08 -11.39 13.84
N ALA A 51 3.07 -11.73 14.67
CA ALA A 51 3.12 -13.02 15.34
C ALA A 51 1.97 -13.19 16.33
N ASP A 52 1.68 -12.16 17.15
CA ASP A 52 0.51 -12.17 18.05
C ASP A 52 -0.81 -12.28 17.24
N LEU A 53 -0.84 -11.61 16.09
CA LEU A 53 -1.99 -11.67 15.18
C LEU A 53 -2.20 -13.08 14.60
N GLU A 54 -1.12 -13.81 14.34
CA GLU A 54 -1.22 -15.20 13.88
C GLU A 54 -1.82 -16.11 14.96
N GLU A 55 -1.39 -16.01 16.20
CA GLU A 55 -1.98 -16.77 17.30
C GLU A 55 -3.49 -16.53 17.41
N ILE A 56 -3.89 -15.26 17.42
CA ILE A 56 -5.32 -14.89 17.46
C ILE A 56 -6.07 -15.39 16.24
N SER A 57 -5.46 -15.42 15.05
CA SER A 57 -6.11 -15.89 13.83
C SER A 57 -6.52 -17.36 13.90
N PHE A 58 -5.73 -18.20 14.58
CA PHE A 58 -6.08 -19.59 14.84
C PHE A 58 -7.22 -19.70 15.86
N GLU A 59 -7.12 -18.99 16.99
CA GLU A 59 -8.19 -18.97 17.99
C GLU A 59 -9.51 -18.43 17.39
N PHE A 60 -9.43 -17.38 16.58
CA PHE A 60 -10.59 -16.79 15.93
C PHE A 60 -11.27 -17.80 15.00
N LYS A 61 -10.49 -18.55 14.22
CA LYS A 61 -11.01 -19.61 13.36
C LYS A 61 -11.67 -20.73 14.16
N ASP A 62 -11.06 -21.16 15.26
CA ASP A 62 -11.59 -22.24 16.10
C ASP A 62 -12.88 -21.83 16.80
N LYS A 63 -12.97 -20.60 17.29
CA LYS A 63 -14.16 -20.08 17.98
C LYS A 63 -15.31 -19.73 17.03
N ASN A 64 -15.01 -19.15 15.88
CA ASN A 64 -16.02 -18.59 14.97
C ASN A 64 -16.26 -19.41 13.71
N THR A 65 -15.48 -20.49 13.46
CA THR A 65 -15.49 -21.30 12.23
C THR A 65 -15.18 -20.49 10.94
N VAL A 66 -14.76 -19.24 11.07
CA VAL A 66 -14.38 -18.35 9.95
C VAL A 66 -12.97 -17.82 10.16
N LYS A 67 -12.29 -17.51 9.04
CA LYS A 67 -10.96 -16.92 9.09
C LYS A 67 -11.04 -15.44 9.47
N LEU A 68 -9.98 -14.93 10.11
CA LEU A 68 -9.77 -13.51 10.39
C LEU A 68 -9.90 -12.68 9.10
N ARG A 69 -10.77 -11.68 9.08
CA ARG A 69 -11.00 -10.83 7.89
C ARG A 69 -10.08 -9.61 7.94
N VAL A 70 -9.40 -9.36 6.82
CA VAL A 70 -8.49 -8.22 6.63
C VAL A 70 -9.02 -7.33 5.52
N ALA A 71 -9.56 -6.16 5.86
CA ALA A 71 -10.06 -5.24 4.85
C ALA A 71 -8.94 -4.38 4.26
N THR A 72 -8.93 -4.23 2.94
CA THR A 72 -7.89 -3.48 2.25
C THR A 72 -8.30 -3.03 0.84
N LYS A 73 -7.66 -1.95 0.36
CA LYS A 73 -7.61 -1.55 -1.06
C LYS A 73 -6.38 -2.09 -1.78
N TYR A 74 -5.49 -2.78 -1.07
CA TYR A 74 -4.20 -3.27 -1.55
C TYR A 74 -4.08 -4.79 -1.34
N PRO A 75 -4.96 -5.61 -1.96
CA PRO A 75 -5.03 -7.05 -1.70
C PRO A 75 -3.74 -7.79 -2.04
N ASN A 76 -3.03 -7.42 -3.11
CA ASN A 76 -1.81 -8.10 -3.53
C ASN A 76 -0.66 -7.85 -2.54
N LEU A 77 -0.38 -6.58 -2.22
CA LEU A 77 0.65 -6.20 -1.26
C LEU A 77 0.36 -6.75 0.14
N THR A 78 -0.90 -6.67 0.58
CA THR A 78 -1.33 -7.20 1.87
C THR A 78 -1.11 -8.71 1.94
N ASN A 79 -1.54 -9.44 0.92
CA ASN A 79 -1.41 -10.89 0.88
C ASN A 79 0.06 -11.34 0.87
N GLU A 80 0.90 -10.71 0.03
CA GLU A 80 2.34 -10.97 -0.04
C GLU A 80 3.00 -10.74 1.32
N PHE A 81 2.71 -9.61 1.96
CA PHE A 81 3.28 -9.25 3.26
C PHE A 81 2.86 -10.22 4.36
N LEU A 82 1.55 -10.45 4.55
CA LEU A 82 1.05 -11.31 5.62
C LEU A 82 1.55 -12.74 5.47
N LEU A 83 1.57 -13.29 4.26
CA LEU A 83 2.15 -14.62 4.00
C LEU A 83 3.66 -14.65 4.30
N SER A 84 4.40 -13.59 3.95
CA SER A 84 5.85 -13.52 4.24
C SER A 84 6.16 -13.49 5.75
N LYS A 85 5.21 -13.01 6.55
CA LYS A 85 5.26 -12.96 8.01
C LYS A 85 4.71 -14.22 8.69
N GLY A 86 4.22 -15.19 7.92
CA GLY A 86 3.69 -16.46 8.42
C GLY A 86 2.20 -16.46 8.75
N LEU A 87 1.49 -15.32 8.65
CA LEU A 87 0.04 -15.29 8.88
C LEU A 87 -0.70 -16.08 7.78
N THR A 88 -1.48 -17.09 8.16
CA THR A 88 -2.10 -18.04 7.22
C THR A 88 -3.62 -18.16 7.36
N GLN A 89 -4.18 -17.89 8.55
CA GLN A 89 -5.61 -18.07 8.84
C GLN A 89 -6.40 -16.78 8.68
N TYR A 90 -6.27 -16.12 7.52
CA TYR A 90 -7.00 -14.90 7.21
C TYR A 90 -7.75 -14.99 5.86
N LYS A 91 -8.61 -14.00 5.63
CA LYS A 91 -9.34 -13.76 4.37
C LYS A 91 -9.29 -12.28 4.03
N ILE A 92 -8.89 -11.95 2.82
CA ILE A 92 -8.95 -10.57 2.31
C ILE A 92 -10.39 -10.17 2.02
N VAL A 93 -10.75 -8.98 2.47
CA VAL A 93 -12.01 -8.29 2.16
C VAL A 93 -11.65 -7.02 1.39
N ASN A 94 -12.12 -6.92 0.14
CA ASN A 94 -11.86 -5.74 -0.67
C ASN A 94 -12.65 -4.54 -0.13
N SER A 95 -11.94 -3.49 0.26
CA SER A 95 -12.54 -2.23 0.69
C SER A 95 -12.86 -1.34 -0.51
N LEU A 96 -14.07 -0.81 -0.55
CA LEU A 96 -14.51 0.17 -1.56
C LEU A 96 -14.34 1.63 -1.10
N GLY A 97 -13.97 1.84 0.15
CA GLY A 97 -13.78 3.15 0.78
C GLY A 97 -13.94 3.06 2.28
N SER A 98 -13.52 4.12 3.00
CA SER A 98 -13.61 4.19 4.48
C SER A 98 -13.15 2.90 5.17
N THR A 99 -11.97 2.40 4.76
CA THR A 99 -11.41 1.12 5.23
C THR A 99 -11.29 1.11 6.76
N GLU A 100 -10.98 2.25 7.37
CA GLU A 100 -10.86 2.48 8.81
C GLU A 100 -12.13 2.17 9.60
N MET A 101 -13.29 2.15 8.94
CA MET A 101 -14.59 1.85 9.59
C MET A 101 -14.93 0.35 9.60
N TYR A 102 -14.27 -0.46 8.79
CA TYR A 102 -14.62 -1.87 8.63
C TYR A 102 -14.59 -2.68 9.92
N PRO A 103 -13.62 -2.48 10.84
CA PRO A 103 -13.61 -3.21 12.11
C PRO A 103 -14.78 -2.88 13.05
N PHE A 104 -15.42 -1.73 12.85
CA PHE A 104 -16.54 -1.27 13.69
C PHE A 104 -17.91 -1.50 13.06
N THR A 105 -17.95 -2.07 11.85
CA THR A 105 -19.20 -2.35 11.10
C THR A 105 -19.36 -3.83 10.75
N ASP A 106 -18.65 -4.71 11.48
CA ASP A 106 -18.65 -6.16 11.30
C ASP A 106 -18.28 -6.63 9.88
N GLN A 107 -17.48 -5.86 9.17
CA GLN A 107 -17.01 -6.20 7.83
C GLN A 107 -15.63 -6.86 7.82
N SER A 108 -14.79 -6.54 8.82
CA SER A 108 -13.50 -7.18 9.06
C SER A 108 -13.08 -7.00 10.50
N GLU A 109 -12.08 -7.75 10.95
CA GLU A 109 -11.49 -7.61 12.28
C GLU A 109 -10.34 -6.61 12.28
N ILE A 110 -9.55 -6.59 11.21
CA ILE A 110 -8.39 -5.72 11.04
C ILE A 110 -8.36 -5.12 9.64
N ILE A 111 -7.45 -4.18 9.44
CA ILE A 111 -7.28 -3.53 8.14
C ILE A 111 -5.82 -3.45 7.72
N THR A 112 -5.60 -3.28 6.41
CA THR A 112 -4.39 -2.62 5.90
C THR A 112 -4.80 -1.39 5.11
N ASP A 113 -4.19 -0.26 5.42
CA ASP A 113 -4.52 1.00 4.76
C ASP A 113 -3.29 1.89 4.62
N ILE A 114 -3.39 2.85 3.70
CA ILE A 114 -2.31 3.81 3.47
C ILE A 114 -2.51 5.04 4.35
N THR A 115 -1.46 5.45 5.02
CA THR A 115 -1.48 6.62 5.92
C THR A 115 -0.22 7.47 5.76
N SER A 116 -0.37 8.78 5.92
CA SER A 116 0.78 9.71 5.93
C SER A 116 1.29 9.96 7.33
N THR A 117 0.41 10.10 8.31
CA THR A 117 0.74 10.48 9.69
C THR A 117 0.18 9.53 10.74
N GLY A 118 -0.64 8.57 10.34
CA GLY A 118 -1.40 7.72 11.27
C GLY A 118 -2.58 8.41 11.97
N ALA A 119 -2.80 9.71 11.74
CA ALA A 119 -3.85 10.47 12.42
C ALA A 119 -5.24 9.88 12.19
N THR A 120 -5.61 9.62 10.93
CA THR A 120 -6.92 9.03 10.60
C THR A 120 -7.14 7.68 11.28
N LEU A 121 -6.12 6.84 11.34
CA LEU A 121 -6.21 5.55 12.04
C LEU A 121 -6.46 5.77 13.54
N LYS A 122 -5.69 6.65 14.16
CA LYS A 122 -5.83 6.99 15.59
C LYS A 122 -7.20 7.58 15.91
N ASP A 123 -7.70 8.50 15.09
CA ASP A 123 -9.03 9.11 15.27
C ASP A 123 -10.14 8.07 15.18
N ASN A 124 -9.95 7.02 14.40
CA ASN A 124 -10.86 5.87 14.29
C ASN A 124 -10.51 4.72 15.27
N LYS A 125 -9.79 4.99 16.36
CA LYS A 125 -9.44 4.01 17.41
C LYS A 125 -8.70 2.78 16.88
N LEU A 126 -7.87 2.98 15.87
CA LEU A 126 -6.98 1.98 15.31
C LEU A 126 -5.53 2.30 15.67
N ARG A 127 -4.70 1.29 15.80
CA ARG A 127 -3.25 1.41 15.96
C ARG A 127 -2.50 0.53 14.98
N ILE A 128 -1.34 0.99 14.57
CA ILE A 128 -0.44 0.25 13.68
C ILE A 128 0.33 -0.79 14.52
N LEU A 129 0.48 -2.00 13.98
CA LEU A 129 1.33 -3.03 14.58
C LEU A 129 2.80 -2.64 14.49
N LYS A 130 3.61 -3.03 15.48
CA LYS A 130 5.04 -2.67 15.57
C LYS A 130 5.87 -3.12 14.37
N ASP A 131 5.51 -4.23 13.75
CA ASP A 131 6.13 -4.80 12.55
C ASP A 131 5.15 -4.86 11.37
N GLY A 132 4.13 -4.00 11.39
CA GLY A 132 3.06 -3.93 10.41
C GLY A 132 3.34 -3.02 9.20
N ASP A 133 4.58 -2.55 9.01
CA ASP A 133 4.96 -1.71 7.86
C ASP A 133 5.09 -2.55 6.60
N ILE A 134 4.15 -2.39 5.67
CA ILE A 134 4.11 -3.16 4.41
C ILE A 134 4.95 -2.48 3.34
N LEU A 135 4.72 -1.18 3.10
CA LEU A 135 5.38 -0.46 2.01
C LEU A 135 5.46 1.03 2.31
N LYS A 136 6.66 1.64 2.14
CA LYS A 136 6.83 3.09 2.09
C LYS A 136 6.60 3.59 0.67
N SER A 137 5.62 4.48 0.51
CA SER A 137 5.20 5.05 -0.76
C SER A 137 5.48 6.54 -0.85
N SER A 138 5.56 7.03 -2.06
CA SER A 138 5.54 8.45 -2.43
C SER A 138 5.08 8.58 -3.88
N ALA A 139 4.75 9.79 -4.31
CA ALA A 139 4.53 10.06 -5.73
C ALA A 139 5.77 9.70 -6.54
N CYS A 140 5.59 9.10 -7.71
CA CYS A 140 6.69 8.72 -8.59
C CYS A 140 6.37 9.03 -10.05
N ILE A 141 7.42 9.31 -10.84
CA ILE A 141 7.34 9.45 -12.27
C ILE A 141 7.50 8.07 -12.91
N LEU A 142 6.47 7.66 -13.64
CA LEU A 142 6.38 6.39 -14.34
C LEU A 142 6.54 6.60 -15.85
N VAL A 143 7.29 5.73 -16.50
CA VAL A 143 7.53 5.77 -17.93
C VAL A 143 7.26 4.41 -18.55
N SER A 144 6.52 4.38 -19.66
CA SER A 144 6.30 3.16 -20.42
C SER A 144 7.60 2.64 -21.03
N LYS A 145 7.96 1.39 -20.73
CA LYS A 145 9.13 0.74 -21.35
C LYS A 145 8.98 0.64 -22.88
N LYS A 146 7.76 0.49 -23.40
CA LYS A 146 7.45 0.48 -24.82
C LYS A 146 7.84 1.84 -25.46
N SER A 147 7.50 2.95 -24.80
CA SER A 147 7.81 4.30 -25.29
C SER A 147 9.30 4.61 -25.27
N LEU A 148 10.06 3.98 -24.33
CA LEU A 148 11.51 4.10 -24.29
C LEU A 148 12.23 3.37 -25.44
N ARG A 149 11.58 2.42 -26.12
CA ARG A 149 12.13 1.73 -27.31
C ARG A 149 12.00 2.58 -28.57
N ASP A 150 11.03 3.49 -28.62
CA ASP A 150 10.86 4.45 -29.72
C ASP A 150 11.86 5.59 -29.57
N LYS A 151 12.71 5.80 -30.59
CA LYS A 151 13.79 6.82 -30.57
C LYS A 151 13.25 8.24 -30.39
N TYR A 152 12.13 8.58 -31.06
CA TYR A 152 11.53 9.92 -31.00
C TYR A 152 10.89 10.15 -29.60
N LYS A 153 10.03 9.26 -29.16
CA LYS A 153 9.40 9.35 -27.85
C LYS A 153 10.42 9.39 -26.70
N LYS A 154 11.46 8.57 -26.77
CA LYS A 154 12.57 8.59 -25.81
C LYS A 154 13.25 9.95 -25.70
N LYS A 155 13.47 10.62 -26.83
CA LYS A 155 14.07 11.99 -26.88
C LYS A 155 13.15 13.02 -26.21
N VAL A 156 11.84 12.97 -26.51
CA VAL A 156 10.83 13.86 -25.93
C VAL A 156 10.71 13.64 -24.43
N ILE A 157 10.59 12.37 -23.98
CA ILE A 157 10.51 12.00 -22.57
C ILE A 157 11.73 12.51 -21.81
N LYS A 158 12.94 12.29 -22.31
CA LYS A 158 14.17 12.80 -21.67
C LYS A 158 14.14 14.33 -21.53
N LYS A 159 13.68 15.06 -22.54
CA LYS A 159 13.56 16.52 -22.49
C LYS A 159 12.57 16.99 -21.43
N LEU A 160 11.42 16.29 -21.29
CA LEU A 160 10.43 16.57 -20.26
C LEU A 160 10.98 16.30 -18.86
N LEU A 161 11.58 15.13 -18.64
CA LEU A 161 12.18 14.76 -17.36
C LEU A 161 13.22 15.74 -16.88
N ASN A 162 14.09 16.21 -17.78
CA ASN A 162 15.10 17.23 -17.45
C ASN A 162 14.46 18.57 -17.06
N LYS A 163 13.34 18.97 -17.70
CA LYS A 163 12.60 20.18 -17.31
C LYS A 163 11.96 20.05 -15.93
N ILE A 164 11.36 18.87 -15.64
CA ILE A 164 10.75 18.59 -14.34
C ILE A 164 11.82 18.65 -13.24
N LYS A 165 12.96 17.99 -13.46
CA LYS A 165 14.08 17.98 -12.50
C LYS A 165 14.59 19.38 -12.19
N LYS A 166 14.85 20.20 -13.20
CA LYS A 166 15.29 21.59 -13.02
C LYS A 166 14.29 22.45 -12.24
N ARG A 167 12.98 22.23 -12.44
CA ARG A 167 11.96 22.96 -11.67
C ARG A 167 11.88 22.50 -10.22
N ALA A 168 11.99 21.19 -9.97
CA ALA A 168 12.02 20.64 -8.61
C ALA A 168 13.24 21.08 -7.80
N GLU A 169 14.38 21.31 -8.45
CA GLU A 169 15.60 21.83 -7.83
C GLU A 169 15.50 23.34 -7.51
N ASN A 170 14.71 24.11 -8.26
CA ASN A 170 14.57 25.56 -8.12
C ASN A 170 13.37 25.98 -7.25
N GLN A 171 12.53 25.08 -6.82
CA GLN A 171 11.41 25.30 -5.88
C GLN A 171 11.42 24.17 -4.83
N PRO A 172 12.19 24.31 -3.75
CA PRO A 172 12.02 23.42 -2.58
C PRO A 172 10.62 23.69 -2.01
N PHE A 173 9.80 22.62 -1.95
CA PHE A 173 8.50 22.64 -1.28
C PHE A 173 8.67 22.68 0.22
#